data_7520e6af7724d2c6ef68dd7f392e0ee5
#
_entry.id   7520e6af7724d2c6ef68dd7f392e0ee5
#
_cell.length_a   1.000
_cell.length_b   1.000
_cell.length_c   1.000
_cell.angle_alpha   90.00
_cell.angle_beta   90.00
_cell.angle_gamma   90.00
#
_symmetry.space_group_name_H-M   'P 1'
#
loop_
_entity.id
_entity.type
_entity.pdbx_description
1 polymer ?
#
loop_
_entity_poly.entity_id
_entity_poly.type
_entity_poly.pdbx_seq_one_letter_code
_entity_poly.pdbx_strand_id
1 'polypeptide(L)'
;MNRHLAALGAFIAFTFSAHAQSSLEEGLAGAFRGCTEWVLRPASWAHGPKPFLHAMRLGNTVGLVETIAEESLPPPGLRAGNFYWRINSQLDAGYVLVVSDQIPMCHITGGGTADLQPAVETVLASSDFAKQWEPVSSEAEGEMISTRFRSREETKFTLIVSRAKEAGSRTDRVQLLATAMYDPGP
;
A
#
# COMPACT_ATOMS: atom_id res chain seq x y z
N MET A 1 -39.88 -39.71 25.12
CA MET A 1 -38.75 -39.19 25.89
C MET A 1 -37.71 -38.67 24.89
N ASN A 2 -37.57 -37.38 24.83
CA ASN A 2 -37.08 -36.65 23.67
C ASN A 2 -35.64 -36.19 23.82
N ARG A 3 -34.91 -36.31 22.74
CA ARG A 3 -33.59 -35.71 22.57
C ARG A 3 -33.63 -34.77 21.34
N HIS A 4 -33.66 -33.47 21.58
CA HIS A 4 -33.32 -32.47 20.60
C HIS A 4 -32.65 -31.29 21.31
N LEU A 5 -31.34 -31.24 21.27
CA LEU A 5 -30.56 -30.06 21.59
C LEU A 5 -29.12 -30.29 21.04
N ALA A 6 -28.81 -29.70 19.94
CA ALA A 6 -27.45 -29.23 19.61
C ALA A 6 -27.40 -28.80 18.14
N ALA A 7 -27.51 -27.51 17.86
CA ALA A 7 -26.99 -26.90 16.67
C ALA A 7 -27.15 -25.35 16.77
N LEU A 8 -26.32 -24.70 17.57
CA LEU A 8 -26.13 -23.25 17.51
C LEU A 8 -24.72 -22.97 18.01
N GLY A 9 -23.77 -22.83 17.11
CA GLY A 9 -22.41 -22.50 17.53
C GLY A 9 -21.33 -22.48 16.43
N ALA A 10 -21.63 -21.97 15.23
CA ALA A 10 -20.60 -21.96 14.17
C ALA A 10 -20.66 -20.77 13.21
N PHE A 11 -21.19 -19.60 13.58
CA PHE A 11 -21.35 -18.49 12.61
C PHE A 11 -20.63 -17.18 12.95
N ILE A 12 -19.80 -17.11 13.99
CA ILE A 12 -19.21 -15.83 14.43
C ILE A 12 -17.79 -15.60 13.87
N ALA A 13 -17.09 -16.61 13.44
CA ALA A 13 -15.66 -16.48 13.05
C ALA A 13 -15.43 -15.86 11.65
N PHE A 14 -16.39 -15.87 10.73
CA PHE A 14 -16.16 -15.42 9.35
C PHE A 14 -16.28 -13.90 9.13
N THR A 15 -16.96 -13.18 9.99
CA THR A 15 -17.21 -11.74 9.79
C THR A 15 -16.00 -10.86 10.13
N PHE A 16 -15.16 -11.26 11.06
CA PHE A 16 -13.98 -10.48 11.45
C PHE A 16 -12.88 -10.51 10.38
N SER A 17 -12.67 -11.64 9.73
CA SER A 17 -11.65 -11.75 8.67
C SER A 17 -11.98 -10.92 7.43
N ALA A 18 -13.24 -10.87 7.01
CA ALA A 18 -13.65 -10.08 5.85
C ALA A 18 -13.49 -8.57 6.07
N HIS A 19 -13.76 -8.07 7.27
CA HIS A 19 -13.60 -6.64 7.61
C HIS A 19 -12.13 -6.23 7.67
N ALA A 20 -11.30 -7.09 8.24
CA ALA A 20 -9.87 -6.89 8.32
C ALA A 20 -9.20 -6.84 6.92
N GLN A 21 -9.58 -7.77 6.05
CA GLN A 21 -9.13 -7.81 4.66
C GLN A 21 -9.50 -6.52 3.91
N SER A 22 -10.76 -6.08 4.01
CA SER A 22 -11.24 -4.85 3.37
C SER A 22 -10.45 -3.61 3.81
N SER A 23 -10.11 -3.50 5.10
CA SER A 23 -9.34 -2.34 5.60
C SER A 23 -7.89 -2.32 5.10
N LEU A 24 -7.26 -3.48 4.89
CA LEU A 24 -5.93 -3.58 4.28
C LEU A 24 -5.97 -3.20 2.79
N GLU A 25 -6.99 -3.64 2.06
CA GLU A 25 -7.20 -3.26 0.65
C GLU A 25 -7.43 -1.76 0.49
N GLU A 26 -8.30 -1.17 1.32
CA GLU A 26 -8.57 0.27 1.32
C GLU A 26 -7.32 1.09 1.64
N GLY A 27 -6.53 0.65 2.63
CA GLY A 27 -5.27 1.28 3.03
C GLY A 27 -4.26 1.33 1.88
N LEU A 28 -4.03 0.20 1.20
CA LEU A 28 -3.10 0.13 0.08
C LEU A 28 -3.60 0.92 -1.14
N ALA A 29 -4.87 0.78 -1.49
CA ALA A 29 -5.45 1.54 -2.58
C ALA A 29 -5.38 3.05 -2.32
N GLY A 30 -5.60 3.48 -1.07
CA GLY A 30 -5.42 4.85 -0.63
C GLY A 30 -3.97 5.32 -0.75
N ALA A 31 -3.00 4.49 -0.34
CA ALA A 31 -1.59 4.80 -0.50
C ALA A 31 -1.20 5.02 -1.97
N PHE A 32 -1.67 4.19 -2.90
CA PHE A 32 -1.42 4.39 -4.34
C PHE A 32 -2.06 5.67 -4.88
N ARG A 33 -3.29 6.00 -4.46
CA ARG A 33 -3.91 7.28 -4.84
C ARG A 33 -3.12 8.48 -4.32
N GLY A 34 -2.70 8.44 -3.05
CA GLY A 34 -1.86 9.48 -2.45
C GLY A 34 -0.52 9.61 -3.18
N CYS A 35 0.12 8.49 -3.51
CA CYS A 35 1.34 8.45 -4.30
C CYS A 35 1.18 9.18 -5.64
N THR A 36 0.16 8.83 -6.41
CA THR A 36 -0.13 9.46 -7.70
C THR A 36 -0.41 10.97 -7.55
N GLU A 37 -1.23 11.36 -6.56
CA GLU A 37 -1.53 12.77 -6.30
C GLU A 37 -0.27 13.57 -5.95
N TRP A 38 0.57 13.03 -5.06
CA TRP A 38 1.77 13.72 -4.62
C TRP A 38 2.77 13.93 -5.75
N VAL A 39 3.04 12.87 -6.51
CA VAL A 39 4.10 12.90 -7.54
C VAL A 39 3.65 13.63 -8.80
N LEU A 40 2.42 13.39 -9.27
CA LEU A 40 1.96 13.96 -10.54
C LEU A 40 1.30 15.33 -10.42
N ARG A 41 0.87 15.73 -9.21
CA ARG A 41 0.16 16.99 -8.99
C ARG A 41 0.79 17.85 -7.90
N PRO A 42 2.10 18.20 -8.00
CA PRO A 42 2.80 18.94 -6.93
C PRO A 42 2.15 20.28 -6.60
N ALA A 43 1.53 20.94 -7.57
CA ALA A 43 0.80 22.18 -7.33
C ALA A 43 -0.42 22.02 -6.41
N SER A 44 -1.01 20.83 -6.33
CA SER A 44 -2.21 20.59 -5.52
C SER A 44 -1.93 20.69 -4.01
N TRP A 45 -0.74 20.27 -3.57
CA TRP A 45 -0.36 20.25 -2.16
C TRP A 45 0.66 21.35 -1.78
N ALA A 46 1.04 22.24 -2.71
CA ALA A 46 1.98 23.33 -2.47
C ALA A 46 1.58 24.25 -1.28
N HIS A 47 0.29 24.33 -0.96
CA HIS A 47 -0.25 25.10 0.15
C HIS A 47 -0.73 24.22 1.33
N GLY A 48 -0.27 22.98 1.40
CA GLY A 48 -0.56 22.04 2.47
C GLY A 48 -1.13 20.70 1.98
N PRO A 49 -1.15 19.68 2.86
CA PRO A 49 -1.39 18.30 2.49
C PRO A 49 -2.87 17.95 2.30
N LYS A 50 -3.83 18.88 2.45
CA LYS A 50 -5.28 18.57 2.37
C LYS A 50 -5.70 17.88 1.07
N PRO A 51 -5.29 18.36 -0.13
CA PRO A 51 -5.65 17.68 -1.39
C PRO A 51 -5.12 16.25 -1.45
N PHE A 52 -3.88 16.04 -1.02
CA PHE A 52 -3.26 14.73 -0.91
C PHE A 52 -4.04 13.79 0.02
N LEU A 53 -4.37 14.25 1.24
CA LEU A 53 -5.17 13.47 2.19
C LEU A 53 -6.56 13.14 1.65
N HIS A 54 -7.18 14.09 0.95
CA HIS A 54 -8.47 13.88 0.29
C HIS A 54 -8.39 12.83 -0.83
N ALA A 55 -7.31 12.85 -1.62
CA ALA A 55 -7.09 11.86 -2.68
C ALA A 55 -6.94 10.44 -2.12
N MET A 56 -6.32 10.30 -0.96
CA MET A 56 -6.16 9.00 -0.29
C MET A 56 -7.50 8.37 0.12
N ARG A 57 -8.51 9.18 0.50
CA ARG A 57 -9.85 8.73 0.97
C ARG A 57 -9.78 7.81 2.20
N LEU A 58 -8.83 8.03 3.10
CA LEU A 58 -8.57 7.17 4.26
C LEU A 58 -9.06 7.78 5.57
N GLY A 59 -9.58 8.99 5.56
CA GLY A 59 -10.13 9.65 6.75
C GLY A 59 -9.12 9.70 7.91
N ASN A 60 -9.52 9.17 9.06
CA ASN A 60 -8.71 9.19 10.29
C ASN A 60 -7.70 8.04 10.40
N THR A 61 -7.62 7.14 9.41
CA THR A 61 -6.68 6.01 9.44
C THR A 61 -5.29 6.39 8.93
N VAL A 62 -5.09 7.61 8.42
CA VAL A 62 -3.81 8.13 7.96
C VAL A 62 -3.34 9.28 8.86
N GLY A 63 -2.06 9.30 9.23
CA GLY A 63 -1.46 10.35 10.03
C GLY A 63 0.01 10.59 9.71
N LEU A 64 0.42 11.86 9.78
CA LEU A 64 1.83 12.25 9.67
C LEU A 64 2.57 11.78 10.93
N VAL A 65 3.76 11.21 10.76
CA VAL A 65 4.66 10.81 11.84
C VAL A 65 6.05 11.38 11.60
N GLU A 66 6.80 11.61 12.67
CA GLU A 66 8.16 12.19 12.59
C GLU A 66 9.21 11.14 12.21
N THR A 67 9.01 9.91 12.64
CA THR A 67 9.96 8.82 12.44
C THR A 67 9.25 7.53 12.06
N ILE A 68 9.96 6.69 11.33
CA ILE A 68 9.53 5.34 10.95
C ILE A 68 10.68 4.36 11.20
N ALA A 69 10.38 3.06 11.19
CA ALA A 69 11.37 2.00 11.30
C ALA A 69 12.33 2.00 10.09
N GLU A 70 13.58 1.62 10.29
CA GLU A 70 14.63 1.65 9.26
C GLU A 70 14.25 0.82 8.02
N GLU A 71 13.62 -0.32 8.22
CA GLU A 71 13.12 -1.20 7.16
C GLU A 71 11.99 -0.60 6.33
N SER A 72 11.37 0.46 6.82
CA SER A 72 10.32 1.22 6.11
C SER A 72 10.85 2.43 5.36
N LEU A 73 12.14 2.76 5.52
CA LEU A 73 12.77 3.86 4.81
C LEU A 73 12.96 3.50 3.32
N PRO A 74 12.81 4.49 2.42
CA PRO A 74 13.18 4.30 1.03
C PRO A 74 14.69 4.07 0.88
N PRO A 75 15.14 3.55 -0.26
CA PRO A 75 16.56 3.45 -0.59
C PRO A 75 17.33 4.75 -0.31
N PRO A 76 18.60 4.70 0.11
CA PRO A 76 19.35 5.89 0.55
C PRO A 76 19.31 7.08 -0.44
N GLY A 77 19.35 6.81 -1.74
CA GLY A 77 19.28 7.85 -2.78
C GLY A 77 17.92 8.57 -2.88
N LEU A 78 16.89 8.10 -2.17
CA LEU A 78 15.53 8.66 -2.18
C LEU A 78 15.14 9.26 -0.81
N ARG A 79 16.11 9.52 0.07
CA ARG A 79 15.85 9.98 1.46
C ARG A 79 15.92 11.51 1.62
N ALA A 80 15.76 12.30 0.58
CA ALA A 80 15.77 13.76 0.67
C ALA A 80 14.34 14.33 0.77
N GLY A 81 14.10 15.27 1.69
CA GLY A 81 12.81 15.98 1.83
C GLY A 81 11.61 15.09 2.13
N ASN A 82 11.80 14.05 2.94
CA ASN A 82 10.77 13.03 3.13
C ASN A 82 9.76 13.40 4.20
N PHE A 83 8.48 13.09 3.92
CA PHE A 83 7.35 13.09 4.84
C PHE A 83 6.86 11.67 5.01
N TYR A 84 6.58 11.26 6.24
CA TYR A 84 6.22 9.90 6.60
C TYR A 84 4.75 9.84 7.02
N TRP A 85 3.94 9.06 6.32
CA TRP A 85 2.53 8.89 6.58
C TRP A 85 2.24 7.46 6.99
N ARG A 86 1.80 7.26 8.23
CA ARG A 86 1.35 5.94 8.69
C ARG A 86 -0.11 5.75 8.31
N ILE A 87 -0.42 4.60 7.73
CA ILE A 87 -1.75 4.15 7.34
C ILE A 87 -2.10 2.94 8.21
N ASN A 88 -2.93 3.18 9.22
CA ASN A 88 -3.35 2.17 10.19
C ASN A 88 -4.58 1.45 9.65
N SER A 89 -4.38 0.36 8.90
CA SER A 89 -5.46 -0.45 8.35
C SER A 89 -6.04 -1.41 9.37
N GLN A 90 -5.18 -1.94 10.26
CA GLN A 90 -5.54 -2.77 11.40
C GLN A 90 -4.75 -2.34 12.64
N LEU A 91 -5.07 -2.94 13.80
CA LEU A 91 -4.40 -2.60 15.05
C LEU A 91 -2.87 -2.81 14.97
N ASP A 92 -2.45 -3.88 14.34
CA ASP A 92 -1.08 -4.40 14.29
C ASP A 92 -0.51 -4.61 12.88
N ALA A 93 -1.22 -4.12 11.86
CA ALA A 93 -0.82 -4.21 10.46
C ALA A 93 -1.31 -3.00 9.64
N GLY A 94 -0.49 -2.59 8.71
CA GLY A 94 -0.82 -1.46 7.83
C GLY A 94 0.33 -1.09 6.92
N TYR A 95 0.36 0.20 6.54
CA TYR A 95 1.33 0.69 5.58
C TYR A 95 2.00 1.97 6.09
N VAL A 96 3.19 2.20 5.60
CA VAL A 96 3.89 3.49 5.68
C VAL A 96 4.03 4.01 4.26
N LEU A 97 3.55 5.22 4.02
CA LEU A 97 3.77 5.94 2.77
C LEU A 97 4.79 7.05 3.02
N VAL A 98 5.87 7.02 2.26
CA VAL A 98 6.89 8.07 2.22
C VAL A 98 6.75 8.85 0.93
N VAL A 99 6.68 10.16 1.02
CA VAL A 99 6.67 11.09 -0.12
C VAL A 99 7.74 12.15 0.09
N SER A 100 8.21 12.76 -0.97
CA SER A 100 9.28 13.79 -0.89
C SER A 100 8.85 15.08 -1.60
N ASP A 101 9.26 16.23 -1.05
CA ASP A 101 9.14 17.53 -1.70
C ASP A 101 10.36 17.90 -2.54
N GLN A 102 11.42 17.09 -2.51
CA GLN A 102 12.67 17.31 -3.26
C GLN A 102 12.87 16.32 -4.41
N ILE A 103 12.28 15.12 -4.28
CA ILE A 103 12.40 14.06 -5.28
C ILE A 103 10.98 13.66 -5.71
N PRO A 104 10.65 13.62 -7.01
CA PRO A 104 9.33 13.23 -7.47
C PRO A 104 9.12 11.70 -7.34
N MET A 105 8.99 11.26 -6.10
CA MET A 105 8.84 9.84 -5.73
C MET A 105 7.83 9.61 -4.62
N CYS A 106 7.36 8.40 -4.51
CA CYS A 106 6.79 7.85 -3.30
C CYS A 106 7.31 6.43 -3.04
N HIS A 107 7.29 6.05 -1.77
CA HIS A 107 7.65 4.71 -1.33
C HIS A 107 6.61 4.20 -0.33
N ILE A 108 6.13 2.99 -0.52
CA ILE A 108 5.14 2.35 0.33
C ILE A 108 5.76 1.08 0.89
N THR A 109 5.71 0.93 2.21
CA THR A 109 6.10 -0.30 2.90
C THR A 109 4.88 -0.86 3.62
N GLY A 110 4.65 -2.14 3.51
CA GLY A 110 3.58 -2.85 4.23
C GLY A 110 4.13 -3.95 5.12
N GLY A 111 3.58 -4.07 6.32
CA GLY A 111 3.99 -5.08 7.28
C GLY A 111 3.06 -5.17 8.49
N GLY A 112 3.43 -6.02 9.43
CA GLY A 112 2.67 -6.35 10.63
C GLY A 112 2.42 -7.84 10.75
N THR A 113 1.64 -8.25 11.76
CA THR A 113 1.35 -9.67 12.03
C THR A 113 0.28 -10.26 11.13
N ALA A 114 -0.57 -9.43 10.51
CA ALA A 114 -1.53 -9.89 9.51
C ALA A 114 -0.85 -10.18 8.17
N ASP A 115 -1.35 -11.16 7.45
CA ASP A 115 -0.90 -11.46 6.09
C ASP A 115 -1.46 -10.42 5.10
N LEU A 116 -0.57 -9.64 4.49
CA LEU A 116 -0.95 -8.60 3.53
C LEU A 116 -1.11 -9.13 2.10
N GLN A 117 -0.55 -10.29 1.80
CA GLN A 117 -0.49 -10.78 0.42
C GLN A 117 -1.86 -10.88 -0.25
N PRO A 118 -2.93 -11.41 0.39
CA PRO A 118 -4.25 -11.45 -0.24
C PRO A 118 -4.82 -10.07 -0.57
N ALA A 119 -4.63 -9.08 0.33
CA ALA A 119 -5.07 -7.70 0.11
C ALA A 119 -4.29 -7.03 -1.03
N VAL A 120 -2.98 -7.26 -1.07
CA VAL A 120 -2.11 -6.72 -2.12
C VAL A 120 -2.53 -7.26 -3.49
N GLU A 121 -2.73 -8.56 -3.62
CA GLU A 121 -3.16 -9.17 -4.89
C GLU A 121 -4.55 -8.67 -5.31
N THR A 122 -5.49 -8.54 -4.37
CA THR A 122 -6.81 -7.98 -4.65
C THR A 122 -6.71 -6.56 -5.22
N VAL A 123 -5.88 -5.70 -4.60
CA VAL A 123 -5.70 -4.30 -5.06
C VAL A 123 -5.04 -4.27 -6.44
N LEU A 124 -3.98 -5.05 -6.67
CA LEU A 124 -3.27 -5.09 -7.96
C LEU A 124 -4.15 -5.65 -9.09
N ALA A 125 -5.08 -6.57 -8.79
CA ALA A 125 -6.05 -7.12 -9.73
C ALA A 125 -7.29 -6.23 -9.94
N SER A 126 -7.46 -5.17 -9.15
CA SER A 126 -8.66 -4.33 -9.20
C SER A 126 -8.75 -3.52 -10.50
N SER A 127 -9.98 -3.26 -10.95
CA SER A 127 -10.23 -2.42 -12.12
C SER A 127 -9.71 -1.00 -11.96
N ASP A 128 -9.70 -0.46 -10.74
CA ASP A 128 -9.23 0.89 -10.47
C ASP A 128 -7.70 0.99 -10.54
N PHE A 129 -6.99 -0.03 -10.11
CA PHE A 129 -5.55 -0.11 -10.31
C PHE A 129 -5.21 -0.29 -11.81
N ALA A 130 -5.90 -1.20 -12.51
CA ALA A 130 -5.68 -1.46 -13.93
C ALA A 130 -6.01 -0.26 -14.85
N LYS A 131 -6.91 0.65 -14.44
CA LYS A 131 -7.17 1.92 -15.15
C LYS A 131 -5.99 2.88 -15.08
N GLN A 132 -5.18 2.82 -14.02
CA GLN A 132 -4.06 3.75 -13.79
C GLN A 132 -2.72 3.16 -14.22
N TRP A 133 -2.55 1.85 -14.09
CA TRP A 133 -1.28 1.17 -14.22
C TRP A 133 -1.37 0.02 -15.22
N GLU A 134 -0.35 -0.12 -16.06
CA GLU A 134 -0.17 -1.28 -16.91
C GLU A 134 1.09 -2.06 -16.51
N PRO A 135 1.03 -3.39 -16.39
CA PRO A 135 2.21 -4.20 -16.08
C PRO A 135 3.17 -4.20 -17.27
N VAL A 136 4.48 -4.08 -16.98
CA VAL A 136 5.54 -4.07 -17.98
C VAL A 136 6.39 -5.33 -17.88
N SER A 137 6.77 -5.72 -16.66
CA SER A 137 7.57 -6.93 -16.40
C SER A 137 7.28 -7.46 -15.01
N SER A 138 7.54 -8.74 -14.78
CA SER A 138 7.46 -9.35 -13.46
C SER A 138 8.59 -10.36 -13.31
N GLU A 139 9.26 -10.32 -12.15
CA GLU A 139 10.37 -11.16 -11.80
C GLU A 139 10.17 -11.72 -10.40
N ALA A 140 10.53 -12.99 -10.19
CA ALA A 140 10.45 -13.65 -8.89
C ALA A 140 11.86 -13.90 -8.36
N GLU A 141 12.11 -13.48 -7.11
CA GLU A 141 13.37 -13.69 -6.42
C GLU A 141 13.08 -14.14 -4.97
N GLY A 142 13.51 -15.36 -4.65
CA GLY A 142 13.25 -15.98 -3.35
C GLY A 142 11.76 -16.02 -3.02
N GLU A 143 11.40 -15.45 -1.87
CA GLU A 143 10.01 -15.38 -1.37
C GLU A 143 9.22 -14.15 -1.92
N MET A 144 9.83 -13.32 -2.75
CA MET A 144 9.22 -12.11 -3.28
C MET A 144 8.98 -12.22 -4.78
N ILE A 145 7.96 -11.51 -5.24
CA ILE A 145 7.71 -11.24 -6.66
C ILE A 145 7.66 -9.72 -6.87
N SER A 146 8.45 -9.22 -7.80
CA SER A 146 8.53 -7.81 -8.16
C SER A 146 7.89 -7.60 -9.53
N THR A 147 6.90 -6.72 -9.58
CA THR A 147 6.24 -6.32 -10.83
C THR A 147 6.48 -4.86 -11.09
N ARG A 148 6.97 -4.53 -12.27
CA ARG A 148 7.07 -3.16 -12.76
C ARG A 148 5.81 -2.80 -13.51
N PHE A 149 5.27 -1.63 -13.17
CA PHE A 149 4.13 -1.03 -13.83
C PHE A 149 4.53 0.34 -14.41
N ARG A 150 3.80 0.77 -15.43
CA ARG A 150 3.89 2.09 -16.03
C ARG A 150 2.54 2.79 -15.88
N SER A 151 2.54 4.07 -15.53
CA SER A 151 1.32 4.85 -15.47
C SER A 151 0.73 5.05 -16.87
N ARG A 152 -0.60 4.91 -16.97
CA ARG A 152 -1.33 5.19 -18.20
C ARG A 152 -1.57 6.68 -18.43
N GLU A 153 -1.58 7.48 -17.35
CA GLU A 153 -1.71 8.94 -17.41
C GLU A 153 -0.40 9.60 -17.83
N GLU A 154 0.72 9.10 -17.29
CA GLU A 154 2.05 9.66 -17.47
C GLU A 154 3.09 8.54 -17.60
N THR A 155 3.54 8.28 -18.82
CA THR A 155 4.41 7.14 -19.13
C THR A 155 5.80 7.19 -18.49
N LYS A 156 6.24 8.37 -18.08
CA LYS A 156 7.49 8.57 -17.31
C LYS A 156 7.34 8.27 -15.83
N PHE A 157 6.12 8.05 -15.35
CA PHE A 157 5.82 7.64 -13.98
C PHE A 157 5.73 6.13 -13.90
N THR A 158 6.69 5.51 -13.24
CA THR A 158 6.81 4.05 -13.09
C THR A 158 6.67 3.64 -11.64
N LEU A 159 6.12 2.46 -11.42
CA LEU A 159 5.92 1.86 -10.10
C LEU A 159 6.51 0.44 -10.11
N ILE A 160 7.33 0.12 -9.11
CA ILE A 160 7.80 -1.24 -8.85
C ILE A 160 7.13 -1.70 -7.57
N VAL A 161 6.42 -2.83 -7.62
CA VAL A 161 5.78 -3.46 -6.47
C VAL A 161 6.44 -4.80 -6.22
N SER A 162 7.15 -4.91 -5.10
CA SER A 162 7.71 -6.15 -4.58
C SER A 162 6.84 -6.63 -3.42
N ARG A 163 6.33 -7.84 -3.49
CA ARG A 163 5.38 -8.41 -2.54
C ARG A 163 5.66 -9.88 -2.28
N ALA A 164 5.12 -10.40 -1.18
CA ALA A 164 5.22 -11.82 -0.88
C ALA A 164 4.66 -12.65 -2.04
N LYS A 165 5.37 -13.71 -2.41
CA LYS A 165 4.97 -14.62 -3.48
C LYS A 165 3.81 -15.53 -3.08
N GLU A 166 3.79 -15.92 -1.81
CA GLU A 166 2.79 -16.83 -1.24
C GLU A 166 2.19 -16.24 0.03
N ALA A 167 0.91 -16.49 0.24
CA ALA A 167 0.21 -16.09 1.46
C ALA A 167 0.87 -16.70 2.71
N GLY A 168 0.99 -15.91 3.79
CA GLY A 168 1.57 -16.31 5.06
C GLY A 168 3.09 -16.49 5.09
N SER A 169 3.78 -16.34 3.96
CA SER A 169 5.22 -16.61 3.89
C SER A 169 6.09 -15.54 4.58
N ARG A 170 5.57 -14.35 4.81
CA ARG A 170 6.34 -13.20 5.31
C ARG A 170 5.68 -12.43 6.45
N THR A 171 4.80 -13.05 7.20
CA THR A 171 4.26 -12.45 8.44
C THR A 171 5.39 -12.09 9.39
N ASP A 172 5.26 -10.97 10.12
CA ASP A 172 6.29 -10.37 10.99
C ASP A 172 7.54 -9.80 10.26
N ARG A 173 7.44 -9.61 8.94
CA ARG A 173 8.46 -8.98 8.11
C ARG A 173 7.85 -7.90 7.22
N VAL A 174 8.70 -7.23 6.46
CA VAL A 174 8.23 -6.43 5.32
C VAL A 174 7.64 -7.37 4.27
N GLN A 175 6.35 -7.22 4.02
CA GLN A 175 5.58 -8.07 3.10
C GLN A 175 5.34 -7.38 1.76
N LEU A 176 5.41 -6.04 1.74
CA LEU A 176 5.21 -5.20 0.58
C LEU A 176 6.24 -4.08 0.56
N LEU A 177 6.86 -3.88 -0.58
CA LEU A 177 7.61 -2.69 -0.94
C LEU A 177 7.09 -2.18 -2.28
N ALA A 178 6.68 -0.92 -2.34
CA ALA A 178 6.28 -0.30 -3.61
C ALA A 178 6.97 1.05 -3.74
N THR A 179 7.70 1.25 -4.83
CA THR A 179 8.38 2.52 -5.10
C THR A 179 7.94 3.04 -6.44
N ALA A 180 7.38 4.24 -6.46
CA ALA A 180 7.06 4.92 -7.69
C ALA A 180 7.94 6.17 -7.85
N MET A 181 8.37 6.40 -9.07
CA MET A 181 9.25 7.51 -9.45
C MET A 181 8.81 8.12 -10.76
N TYR A 182 8.88 9.43 -10.82
CA TYR A 182 8.77 10.16 -12.07
C TYR A 182 10.19 10.47 -12.59
N ASP A 183 10.48 10.00 -13.79
CA ASP A 183 11.74 10.30 -14.48
C ASP A 183 11.48 11.37 -15.56
N PRO A 184 11.85 12.63 -15.31
CA PRO A 184 11.65 13.69 -16.30
C PRO A 184 12.48 13.47 -17.59
N GLY A 185 13.43 12.51 -17.56
CA GLY A 185 14.45 12.33 -18.60
C GLY A 185 15.52 13.43 -18.52
N PRO A 186 16.54 13.34 -19.33
CA PRO A 186 17.59 14.33 -19.43
C PRO A 186 17.08 15.63 -20.03
#